data_0439dea70cc0da93202bf09213afacd9
#
_entry.id   0439dea70cc0da93202bf09213afacd9
#
_cell.length_a   1.000
_cell.length_b   1.000
_cell.length_c   1.000
_cell.angle_alpha   90.00
_cell.angle_beta   90.00
_cell.angle_gamma   90.00
#
_symmetry.space_group_name_H-M   'P 1'
#
loop_
_entity.id
_entity.type
_entity.pdbx_description
1 polymer ?
#
loop_
_entity_poly.entity_id
_entity_poly.type
_entity_poly.pdbx_seq_one_letter_code
_entity_poly.pdbx_strand_id
1 'polypeptide(L)'
;TAIKLSGKEIAVCGKHSYHGSTILSANASDQDINKFWNIQNPMSVHKFEDANDLISICKGLYDMSFVIIEPVVGAGGVYDWSDDIWTILKEYQSKGGIVILDETVTGFGKLGTMFGFEKINFNPDMIILGKGITNGYFPMGACLINERIEKSVKMFNHGFTYSGHPVGCAAALETLKEIDKLDLEHKQINGVTRQYGCMGAIDFETPRQSLTVIKKMRELGYILEDGSENVSTAVFCLPYIFKDHNEFEEAI
;
A
#
# COMPACT_ATOMS: atom_id res chain seq x y z
N THR A 1 -8.76 11.82 -4.28
CA THR A 1 -8.03 12.60 -5.31
C THR A 1 -7.74 11.73 -6.53
N ALA A 2 -6.94 10.67 -6.42
CA ALA A 2 -6.49 9.85 -7.54
C ALA A 2 -7.65 9.30 -8.39
N ILE A 3 -8.70 8.75 -7.77
CA ILE A 3 -9.89 8.26 -8.48
C ILE A 3 -10.55 9.37 -9.31
N LYS A 4 -10.66 10.57 -8.75
CA LYS A 4 -11.22 11.72 -9.49
C LYS A 4 -10.33 12.16 -10.65
N LEU A 5 -9.01 12.11 -10.48
CA LEU A 5 -8.04 12.43 -11.52
C LEU A 5 -8.02 11.39 -12.64
N SER A 6 -8.28 10.13 -12.32
CA SER A 6 -8.35 9.07 -13.33
C SER A 6 -9.47 9.29 -14.35
N GLY A 7 -10.56 9.93 -13.95
CA GLY A 7 -11.75 10.11 -14.77
C GLY A 7 -12.45 8.79 -15.14
N LYS A 8 -12.14 7.70 -14.45
CA LYS A 8 -12.64 6.36 -14.73
C LYS A 8 -13.71 5.94 -13.71
N GLU A 9 -14.60 5.06 -14.12
CA GLU A 9 -15.77 4.63 -13.34
C GLU A 9 -15.62 3.24 -12.72
N ILE A 10 -14.63 2.48 -13.17
CA ILE A 10 -14.39 1.11 -12.73
C ILE A 10 -13.04 1.04 -12.04
N ALA A 11 -13.03 0.54 -10.82
CA ALA A 11 -11.80 0.19 -10.10
C ALA A 11 -11.47 -1.29 -10.27
N VAL A 12 -10.19 -1.57 -10.45
CA VAL A 12 -9.63 -2.93 -10.37
C VAL A 12 -8.61 -2.91 -9.24
N CYS A 13 -8.75 -3.79 -8.26
CA CYS A 13 -7.85 -3.86 -7.10
C CYS A 13 -7.45 -5.30 -6.79
N GLY A 14 -6.32 -5.46 -6.13
CA GLY A 14 -5.87 -6.77 -5.68
C GLY A 14 -6.70 -7.30 -4.50
N LYS A 15 -6.81 -8.62 -4.38
CA LYS A 15 -7.29 -9.25 -3.14
C LYS A 15 -6.35 -8.89 -1.98
N HIS A 16 -6.90 -8.84 -0.78
CA HIS A 16 -6.23 -8.48 0.46
C HIS A 16 -5.71 -7.03 0.53
N SER A 17 -5.97 -6.21 -0.51
CA SER A 17 -5.53 -4.81 -0.52
C SER A 17 -6.35 -3.92 0.42
N TYR A 18 -5.69 -2.88 0.95
CA TYR A 18 -6.33 -1.87 1.78
C TYR A 18 -5.94 -0.46 1.35
N HIS A 19 -6.91 0.31 0.86
CA HIS A 19 -6.70 1.65 0.32
C HIS A 19 -7.35 2.76 1.16
N GLY A 20 -7.77 2.45 2.38
CA GLY A 20 -8.36 3.40 3.31
C GLY A 20 -9.86 3.23 3.52
N SER A 21 -10.42 4.06 4.40
CA SER A 21 -11.79 3.95 4.94
C SER A 21 -12.76 5.03 4.44
N THR A 22 -12.37 5.89 3.48
CA THR A 22 -13.34 6.77 2.81
C THR A 22 -14.18 5.96 1.82
N ILE A 23 -15.39 6.42 1.49
CA ILE A 23 -16.35 5.65 0.68
C ILE A 23 -15.71 5.02 -0.56
N LEU A 24 -14.99 5.78 -1.38
CA LEU A 24 -14.37 5.28 -2.61
C LEU A 24 -13.16 4.37 -2.34
N SER A 25 -12.33 4.70 -1.37
CA SER A 25 -11.17 3.88 -1.04
C SER A 25 -11.55 2.59 -0.33
N ALA A 26 -12.56 2.61 0.53
CA ALA A 26 -13.11 1.40 1.13
C ALA A 26 -13.70 0.45 0.09
N ASN A 27 -14.35 0.99 -0.95
CA ASN A 27 -14.81 0.18 -2.07
C ASN A 27 -13.69 -0.47 -2.87
N ALA A 28 -12.58 0.25 -3.06
CA ALA A 28 -11.40 -0.25 -3.77
C ALA A 28 -10.52 -1.16 -2.89
N SER A 29 -10.86 -1.33 -1.62
CA SER A 29 -10.20 -2.27 -0.69
C SER A 29 -10.87 -3.64 -0.76
N ASP A 30 -10.11 -4.69 -0.45
CA ASP A 30 -10.70 -6.04 -0.34
C ASP A 30 -11.42 -6.27 1.00
N GLN A 31 -11.13 -5.45 1.98
CA GLN A 31 -11.76 -5.55 3.30
C GLN A 31 -13.26 -5.20 3.22
N ASP A 32 -14.07 -6.01 3.88
CA ASP A 32 -15.54 -5.87 3.94
C ASP A 32 -16.02 -4.64 4.77
N ILE A 33 -15.29 -3.54 4.70
CA ILE A 33 -15.62 -2.31 5.42
C ILE A 33 -17.03 -1.82 5.07
N ASN A 34 -17.47 -2.06 3.85
CA ASN A 34 -18.79 -1.64 3.38
C ASN A 34 -19.94 -2.44 3.99
N LYS A 35 -19.72 -3.65 4.51
CA LYS A 35 -20.77 -4.44 5.17
C LYS A 35 -21.39 -3.72 6.38
N PHE A 36 -20.61 -2.89 7.07
CA PHE A 36 -21.07 -2.19 8.27
C PHE A 36 -21.87 -0.91 7.96
N TRP A 37 -21.71 -0.31 6.79
CA TRP A 37 -22.25 1.01 6.50
C TRP A 37 -23.50 1.01 5.65
N ASN A 38 -23.89 -0.14 5.06
CA ASN A 38 -25.04 -0.26 4.15
C ASN A 38 -25.10 0.86 3.08
N ILE A 39 -23.93 1.31 2.62
CA ILE A 39 -23.80 2.36 1.62
C ILE A 39 -23.81 1.71 0.25
N GLN A 40 -24.67 2.22 -0.65
CA GLN A 40 -24.65 1.80 -2.04
C GLN A 40 -23.29 2.12 -2.65
N ASN A 41 -22.67 1.11 -3.25
CA ASN A 41 -21.34 1.26 -3.87
C ASN A 41 -21.42 2.27 -5.03
N PRO A 42 -20.72 3.43 -4.94
CA PRO A 42 -20.78 4.46 -5.96
C PRO A 42 -19.94 4.15 -7.21
N MET A 43 -19.20 3.04 -7.18
CA MET A 43 -18.23 2.66 -8.21
C MET A 43 -18.25 1.14 -8.41
N SER A 44 -18.16 0.69 -9.65
CA SER A 44 -17.95 -0.74 -9.94
C SER A 44 -16.53 -1.14 -9.55
N VAL A 45 -16.39 -2.26 -8.83
CA VAL A 45 -15.09 -2.76 -8.37
C VAL A 45 -14.92 -4.21 -8.77
N HIS A 46 -13.80 -4.52 -9.40
CA HIS A 46 -13.36 -5.87 -9.73
C HIS A 46 -12.09 -6.20 -8.95
N LYS A 47 -12.01 -7.41 -8.42
CA LYS A 47 -10.87 -7.87 -7.63
C LYS A 47 -10.14 -8.98 -8.36
N PHE A 48 -8.81 -8.93 -8.37
CA PHE A 48 -7.96 -9.98 -8.92
C PHE A 48 -7.12 -10.63 -7.82
N GLU A 49 -6.85 -11.90 -7.97
CA GLU A 49 -5.98 -12.67 -7.08
C GLU A 49 -4.67 -13.04 -7.77
N ASP A 50 -4.73 -13.28 -9.07
CA ASP A 50 -3.58 -13.68 -9.88
C ASP A 50 -3.53 -12.96 -11.25
N ALA A 51 -2.53 -13.31 -12.04
CA ALA A 51 -2.30 -12.75 -13.36
C ALA A 51 -3.45 -13.07 -14.34
N ASN A 52 -4.05 -14.26 -14.26
CA ASN A 52 -5.13 -14.67 -15.16
C ASN A 52 -6.41 -13.88 -14.88
N ASP A 53 -6.71 -13.68 -13.59
CA ASP A 53 -7.82 -12.82 -13.16
C ASP A 53 -7.61 -11.40 -13.69
N LEU A 54 -6.42 -10.83 -13.50
CA LEU A 54 -6.12 -9.47 -13.94
C LEU A 54 -6.27 -9.31 -15.45
N ILE A 55 -5.74 -10.26 -16.25
CA ILE A 55 -5.92 -10.27 -17.71
C ILE A 55 -7.41 -10.29 -18.07
N SER A 56 -8.16 -11.21 -17.46
CA SER A 56 -9.59 -11.39 -17.74
C SER A 56 -10.39 -10.12 -17.44
N ILE A 57 -10.12 -9.47 -16.31
CA ILE A 57 -10.80 -8.25 -15.89
C ILE A 57 -10.42 -7.07 -16.78
N CYS A 58 -9.13 -6.87 -17.05
CA CYS A 58 -8.66 -5.71 -17.81
C CYS A 58 -9.02 -5.77 -19.30
N LYS A 59 -9.33 -6.95 -19.83
CA LYS A 59 -9.66 -7.13 -21.24
C LYS A 59 -10.91 -6.33 -21.64
N GLY A 60 -10.70 -5.30 -22.44
CA GLY A 60 -11.78 -4.41 -22.92
C GLY A 60 -12.18 -3.29 -21.96
N LEU A 61 -11.50 -3.13 -20.82
CA LEU A 61 -11.80 -2.08 -19.83
C LEU A 61 -10.78 -0.94 -19.79
N TYR A 62 -9.79 -0.92 -20.68
CA TYR A 62 -8.66 0.04 -20.63
C TYR A 62 -9.11 1.51 -20.51
N ASP A 63 -10.13 1.91 -21.28
CA ASP A 63 -10.63 3.28 -21.29
C ASP A 63 -11.63 3.59 -20.15
N MET A 64 -12.14 2.59 -19.46
CA MET A 64 -13.20 2.72 -18.46
C MET A 64 -12.73 2.46 -17.05
N SER A 65 -11.57 1.84 -16.88
CA SER A 65 -11.09 1.42 -15.57
C SER A 65 -9.72 2.02 -15.20
N PHE A 66 -9.43 1.98 -13.91
CA PHE A 66 -8.09 2.14 -13.34
C PHE A 66 -7.76 0.94 -12.47
N VAL A 67 -6.49 0.60 -12.38
CA VAL A 67 -5.99 -0.38 -11.41
C VAL A 67 -5.38 0.39 -10.24
N ILE A 68 -5.76 0.03 -9.02
CA ILE A 68 -5.11 0.50 -7.79
C ILE A 68 -4.49 -0.70 -7.08
N ILE A 69 -3.21 -0.60 -6.73
CA ILE A 69 -2.43 -1.72 -6.19
C ILE A 69 -1.33 -1.19 -5.26
N GLU A 70 -1.03 -1.93 -4.20
CA GLU A 70 0.13 -1.68 -3.35
C GLU A 70 1.35 -2.39 -3.96
N PRO A 71 2.57 -1.82 -3.95
CA PRO A 71 3.79 -2.52 -4.39
C PRO A 71 4.03 -3.86 -3.68
N VAL A 72 3.80 -3.86 -2.38
CA VAL A 72 3.67 -5.04 -1.51
C VAL A 72 2.41 -4.81 -0.69
N VAL A 73 1.51 -5.78 -0.67
CA VAL A 73 0.29 -5.69 0.14
C VAL A 73 0.69 -5.61 1.61
N GLY A 74 0.37 -4.51 2.28
CA GLY A 74 0.80 -4.28 3.65
C GLY A 74 -0.12 -4.95 4.68
N ALA A 75 -1.25 -4.32 4.94
CA ALA A 75 -2.21 -4.73 5.96
C ALA A 75 -2.82 -6.13 5.70
N GLY A 76 -2.87 -6.57 4.45
CA GLY A 76 -3.43 -7.85 4.05
C GLY A 76 -2.51 -9.06 4.26
N GLY A 77 -1.32 -8.90 4.89
CA GLY A 77 -0.46 -10.04 5.25
C GLY A 77 0.93 -10.04 4.64
N VAL A 78 1.39 -8.92 4.13
CA VAL A 78 2.74 -8.71 3.55
C VAL A 78 3.00 -9.67 2.38
N TYR A 79 2.27 -9.48 1.29
CA TYR A 79 2.38 -10.26 0.06
C TYR A 79 3.00 -9.44 -1.06
N ASP A 80 3.86 -10.07 -1.84
CA ASP A 80 4.37 -9.57 -3.10
C ASP A 80 3.51 -10.05 -4.27
N TRP A 81 3.55 -9.33 -5.36
CA TRP A 81 2.90 -9.69 -6.61
C TRP A 81 3.90 -10.34 -7.56
N SER A 82 3.46 -11.33 -8.32
CA SER A 82 4.32 -11.95 -9.34
C SER A 82 4.74 -10.95 -10.43
N ASP A 83 5.88 -11.17 -11.04
CA ASP A 83 6.39 -10.34 -12.15
C ASP A 83 5.41 -10.27 -13.33
N ASP A 84 4.57 -11.28 -13.50
CA ASP A 84 3.51 -11.30 -14.52
C ASP A 84 2.48 -10.19 -14.31
N ILE A 85 2.11 -9.91 -13.04
CA ILE A 85 1.19 -8.80 -12.71
C ILE A 85 1.76 -7.48 -13.22
N TRP A 86 3.03 -7.20 -12.95
CA TRP A 86 3.67 -5.95 -13.38
C TRP A 86 3.82 -5.87 -14.91
N THR A 87 4.05 -6.99 -15.56
CA THR A 87 4.09 -7.09 -17.02
C THR A 87 2.73 -6.77 -17.64
N ILE A 88 1.65 -7.35 -17.09
CA ILE A 88 0.27 -7.08 -17.52
C ILE A 88 -0.10 -5.61 -17.28
N LEU A 89 0.31 -5.03 -16.15
CA LEU A 89 0.03 -3.62 -15.86
C LEU A 89 0.77 -2.67 -16.81
N LYS A 90 2.00 -2.99 -17.24
CA LYS A 90 2.70 -2.23 -18.30
C LYS A 90 1.94 -2.29 -19.63
N GLU A 91 1.46 -3.46 -20.02
CA GLU A 91 0.63 -3.63 -21.19
C GLU A 91 -0.70 -2.87 -21.08
N TYR A 92 -1.34 -2.95 -19.93
CA TYR A 92 -2.58 -2.22 -19.60
C TYR A 92 -2.41 -0.71 -19.75
N GLN A 93 -1.32 -0.13 -19.21
CA GLN A 93 -1.00 1.28 -19.41
C GLN A 93 -0.77 1.65 -20.87
N SER A 94 -0.08 0.79 -21.64
CA SER A 94 0.19 1.03 -23.07
C SER A 94 -1.09 1.11 -23.91
N LYS A 95 -2.18 0.51 -23.42
CA LYS A 95 -3.52 0.52 -24.04
C LYS A 95 -4.44 1.61 -23.49
N GLY A 96 -3.92 2.58 -22.73
CA GLY A 96 -4.68 3.71 -22.17
C GLY A 96 -5.21 3.51 -20.77
N GLY A 97 -4.99 2.35 -20.16
CA GLY A 97 -5.33 2.09 -18.76
C GLY A 97 -4.54 2.98 -17.81
N ILE A 98 -5.06 3.21 -16.62
CA ILE A 98 -4.42 4.01 -15.57
C ILE A 98 -4.04 3.11 -14.41
N VAL A 99 -2.78 3.19 -13.97
CA VAL A 99 -2.29 2.47 -12.80
C VAL A 99 -1.92 3.43 -11.69
N ILE A 100 -2.53 3.22 -10.53
CA ILE A 100 -2.33 3.97 -9.30
C ILE A 100 -1.58 3.06 -8.33
N LEU A 101 -0.38 3.44 -7.92
CA LEU A 101 0.32 2.76 -6.83
C LEU A 101 -0.03 3.40 -5.49
N ASP A 102 -0.47 2.59 -4.57
CA ASP A 102 -0.66 3.00 -3.17
C ASP A 102 0.61 2.71 -2.38
N GLU A 103 1.40 3.74 -2.20
CA GLU A 103 2.65 3.72 -1.42
C GLU A 103 2.45 4.27 0.00
N THR A 104 1.22 4.27 0.48
CA THR A 104 0.89 4.76 1.82
C THR A 104 1.65 4.00 2.92
N VAL A 105 1.89 2.70 2.72
CA VAL A 105 2.67 1.86 3.63
C VAL A 105 4.07 1.62 3.09
N THR A 106 4.22 1.32 1.83
CA THR A 106 5.47 0.87 1.19
C THR A 106 6.46 1.99 0.93
N GLY A 107 5.99 3.24 0.81
CA GLY A 107 6.83 4.40 0.54
C GLY A 107 7.72 4.82 1.72
N PHE A 108 8.61 5.74 1.42
CA PHE A 108 9.53 6.36 2.38
C PHE A 108 10.47 5.35 3.05
N GLY A 109 11.06 4.43 2.26
CA GLY A 109 12.11 3.53 2.72
C GLY A 109 11.66 2.15 3.21
N LYS A 110 10.34 1.89 3.32
CA LYS A 110 9.83 0.64 3.94
C LYS A 110 10.29 -0.64 3.25
N LEU A 111 10.49 -0.61 1.95
CA LEU A 111 10.96 -1.74 1.17
C LEU A 111 12.49 -1.72 0.92
N GLY A 112 13.23 -0.77 1.51
CA GLY A 112 14.66 -0.61 1.31
C GLY A 112 15.03 0.34 0.16
N THR A 113 14.05 0.98 -0.47
CA THR A 113 14.19 2.07 -1.45
C THR A 113 13.27 3.21 -1.04
N MET A 114 13.46 4.43 -1.56
CA MET A 114 12.59 5.56 -1.20
C MET A 114 11.12 5.22 -1.49
N PHE A 115 10.84 4.61 -2.64
CA PHE A 115 9.53 4.13 -3.02
C PHE A 115 9.57 2.69 -3.51
N GLY A 116 8.50 1.94 -3.31
CA GLY A 116 8.39 0.54 -3.70
C GLY A 116 8.44 0.34 -5.22
N PHE A 117 7.94 1.30 -6.01
CA PHE A 117 7.99 1.21 -7.48
C PHE A 117 9.41 1.13 -8.05
N GLU A 118 10.41 1.62 -7.33
CA GLU A 118 11.81 1.53 -7.74
C GLU A 118 12.29 0.08 -7.75
N LYS A 119 11.86 -0.74 -6.78
CA LYS A 119 12.21 -2.17 -6.71
C LYS A 119 11.57 -3.01 -7.81
N ILE A 120 10.32 -2.71 -8.11
CA ILE A 120 9.56 -3.46 -9.13
C ILE A 120 9.81 -2.94 -10.55
N ASN A 121 10.65 -1.91 -10.71
CA ASN A 121 10.93 -1.25 -11.99
C ASN A 121 9.64 -0.96 -12.80
N PHE A 122 8.67 -0.33 -12.13
CA PHE A 122 7.38 0.02 -12.68
C PHE A 122 7.19 1.54 -12.60
N ASN A 123 6.68 2.16 -13.67
CA ASN A 123 6.41 3.60 -13.70
C ASN A 123 4.90 3.85 -13.65
N PRO A 124 4.32 4.17 -12.49
CA PRO A 124 2.89 4.35 -12.34
C PRO A 124 2.41 5.67 -12.93
N ASP A 125 1.10 5.77 -13.16
CA ASP A 125 0.47 7.03 -13.55
C ASP A 125 0.25 7.97 -12.37
N MET A 126 -0.04 7.38 -11.22
CA MET A 126 -0.23 8.11 -9.96
C MET A 126 0.37 7.31 -8.80
N ILE A 127 0.81 8.05 -7.77
CA ILE A 127 1.29 7.47 -6.52
C ILE A 127 0.52 8.13 -5.37
N ILE A 128 -0.05 7.30 -4.50
CA ILE A 128 -0.68 7.75 -3.26
C ILE A 128 0.33 7.64 -2.12
N LEU A 129 0.49 8.71 -1.37
CA LEU A 129 1.43 8.82 -0.25
C LEU A 129 0.68 9.21 1.03
N GLY A 130 1.15 8.69 2.14
CA GLY A 130 0.63 8.99 3.48
C GLY A 130 1.61 8.56 4.56
N LYS A 131 1.13 8.38 5.77
CA LYS A 131 1.89 7.82 6.92
C LYS A 131 3.35 8.30 7.00
N GLY A 132 4.27 7.62 6.30
CA GLY A 132 5.69 7.90 6.25
C GLY A 132 6.05 9.31 5.73
N ILE A 133 5.19 9.97 4.99
CA ILE A 133 5.47 11.30 4.42
C ILE A 133 5.85 12.35 5.48
N THR A 134 5.30 12.25 6.68
CA THR A 134 5.63 13.12 7.82
C THR A 134 6.16 12.34 9.02
N ASN A 135 6.41 11.04 8.87
CA ASN A 135 6.82 10.13 9.96
C ASN A 135 5.93 10.24 11.22
N GLY A 136 4.63 10.48 11.04
CA GLY A 136 3.65 10.58 12.11
C GLY A 136 3.56 11.93 12.82
N TYR A 137 4.44 12.90 12.52
CA TYR A 137 4.44 14.21 13.18
C TYR A 137 3.27 15.10 12.79
N PHE A 138 2.70 14.90 11.60
CA PHE A 138 1.55 15.68 11.12
C PHE A 138 0.67 14.82 10.20
N PRO A 139 -0.68 14.87 10.34
CA PRO A 139 -1.57 14.16 9.42
C PRO A 139 -1.49 14.79 8.02
N MET A 140 -0.91 14.06 7.08
CA MET A 140 -0.70 14.50 5.71
C MET A 140 -0.80 13.33 4.74
N GLY A 141 -1.31 13.59 3.55
CA GLY A 141 -1.26 12.70 2.40
C GLY A 141 -0.98 13.48 1.13
N ALA A 142 -0.46 12.80 0.13
CA ALA A 142 -0.21 13.38 -1.18
C ALA A 142 -0.64 12.40 -2.29
N CYS A 143 -0.92 12.95 -3.46
CA CYS A 143 -1.13 12.20 -4.69
C CYS A 143 -0.21 12.81 -5.74
N LEU A 144 0.80 12.08 -6.15
CA LEU A 144 1.68 12.43 -7.25
C LEU A 144 1.07 11.93 -8.56
N ILE A 145 1.25 12.68 -9.62
CA ILE A 145 0.78 12.33 -10.97
C ILE A 145 1.93 12.46 -11.96
N ASN A 146 1.94 11.61 -12.97
CA ASN A 146 2.88 11.74 -14.07
C ASN A 146 2.39 12.75 -15.11
N GLU A 147 3.25 13.08 -16.08
CA GLU A 147 2.98 14.06 -17.14
C GLU A 147 1.77 13.67 -18.01
N ARG A 148 1.52 12.35 -18.21
CA ARG A 148 0.37 11.85 -18.97
C ARG A 148 -0.96 12.26 -18.31
N ILE A 149 -1.04 12.09 -17.00
CA ILE A 149 -2.22 12.47 -16.23
C ILE A 149 -2.35 14.00 -16.17
N GLU A 150 -1.25 14.71 -15.90
CA GLU A 150 -1.23 16.18 -15.88
C GLU A 150 -1.83 16.78 -17.17
N LYS A 151 -1.36 16.31 -18.31
CA LYS A 151 -1.86 16.77 -19.63
C LYS A 151 -3.33 16.43 -19.89
N SER A 152 -3.87 15.40 -19.27
CA SER A 152 -5.28 15.00 -19.44
C SER A 152 -6.24 15.87 -18.61
N VAL A 153 -5.77 16.51 -17.55
CA VAL A 153 -6.58 17.26 -16.60
C VAL A 153 -6.78 18.69 -17.08
N LYS A 154 -7.95 18.97 -17.64
CA LYS A 154 -8.32 20.34 -18.08
C LYS A 154 -8.72 21.26 -16.93
N MET A 155 -9.38 20.74 -15.92
CA MET A 155 -9.80 21.45 -14.72
C MET A 155 -9.81 20.49 -13.53
N PHE A 156 -9.14 20.88 -12.46
CA PHE A 156 -9.11 20.11 -11.22
C PHE A 156 -9.84 20.86 -10.12
N ASN A 157 -11.11 20.53 -9.93
CA ASN A 157 -11.95 21.10 -8.88
C ASN A 157 -12.06 20.10 -7.71
N HIS A 158 -10.99 19.98 -6.94
CA HIS A 158 -10.92 19.13 -5.75
C HIS A 158 -9.84 19.66 -4.80
N GLY A 159 -10.11 19.65 -3.51
CA GLY A 159 -9.19 20.06 -2.47
C GLY A 159 -9.79 19.89 -1.09
N PHE A 160 -8.96 20.09 -0.10
CA PHE A 160 -9.35 20.16 1.31
C PHE A 160 -8.91 21.49 1.87
N THR A 161 -9.63 22.02 2.85
CA THR A 161 -9.35 23.33 3.48
C THR A 161 -7.90 23.44 3.95
N TYR A 162 -7.34 22.35 4.48
CA TYR A 162 -5.98 22.29 4.99
C TYR A 162 -4.96 21.65 4.02
N SER A 163 -5.28 21.55 2.72
CA SER A 163 -4.29 21.12 1.72
C SER A 163 -3.11 22.08 1.70
N GLY A 164 -1.90 21.53 1.63
CA GLY A 164 -0.66 22.35 1.63
C GLY A 164 -0.40 23.07 2.96
N HIS A 165 -0.88 22.54 4.10
CA HIS A 165 -0.65 23.13 5.41
C HIS A 165 0.86 23.30 5.68
N PRO A 166 1.34 24.50 6.04
CA PRO A 166 2.79 24.79 6.11
C PRO A 166 3.52 23.92 7.13
N VAL A 167 2.91 23.60 8.27
CA VAL A 167 3.51 22.70 9.27
C VAL A 167 3.66 21.30 8.72
N GLY A 168 2.64 20.77 8.01
CA GLY A 168 2.71 19.47 7.36
C GLY A 168 3.79 19.42 6.29
N CYS A 169 3.88 20.46 5.45
CA CYS A 169 4.91 20.58 4.43
C CYS A 169 6.32 20.64 5.03
N ALA A 170 6.50 21.40 6.12
CA ALA A 170 7.78 21.48 6.83
C ALA A 170 8.18 20.11 7.43
N ALA A 171 7.23 19.41 8.06
CA ALA A 171 7.46 18.06 8.58
C ALA A 171 7.83 17.07 7.48
N ALA A 172 7.13 17.13 6.34
CA ALA A 172 7.42 16.27 5.18
C ALA A 172 8.82 16.54 4.61
N LEU A 173 9.18 17.81 4.44
CA LEU A 173 10.51 18.19 3.94
C LEU A 173 11.63 17.71 4.86
N GLU A 174 11.45 17.81 6.18
CA GLU A 174 12.45 17.33 7.12
C GLU A 174 12.50 15.80 7.15
N THR A 175 11.36 15.12 7.09
CA THR A 175 11.29 13.66 6.97
C THR A 175 12.08 13.16 5.76
N LEU A 176 11.89 13.78 4.59
CA LEU A 176 12.63 13.41 3.37
C LEU A 176 14.15 13.56 3.55
N LYS A 177 14.60 14.67 4.16
CA LYS A 177 16.03 14.88 4.43
C LYS A 177 16.62 13.87 5.41
N GLU A 178 15.86 13.46 6.43
CA GLU A 178 16.32 12.49 7.40
C GLU A 178 16.36 11.08 6.79
N ILE A 179 15.36 10.70 6.01
CA ILE A 179 15.34 9.39 5.33
C ILE A 179 16.52 9.25 4.35
N ASP A 180 16.87 10.32 3.63
CA ASP A 180 17.99 10.32 2.68
C ASP A 180 19.36 10.02 3.34
N LYS A 181 19.48 10.20 4.66
CA LYS A 181 20.67 9.91 5.45
C LYS A 181 20.71 8.48 5.98
N LEU A 182 19.60 7.73 5.91
CA LEU A 182 19.48 6.41 6.51
C LEU A 182 19.91 5.31 5.55
N ASP A 183 20.55 4.31 6.13
CA ASP A 183 20.64 3.01 5.49
C ASP A 183 19.26 2.31 5.59
N LEU A 184 18.60 2.16 4.44
CA LEU A 184 17.27 1.60 4.35
C LEU A 184 17.25 0.06 4.22
N GLU A 185 18.42 -0.57 4.10
CA GLU A 185 18.50 -2.02 4.03
C GLU A 185 18.23 -2.66 5.39
N HIS A 186 17.42 -3.70 5.38
CA HIS A 186 17.17 -4.57 6.53
C HIS A 186 17.65 -5.99 6.25
N LYS A 187 18.33 -6.58 7.23
CA LYS A 187 18.71 -8.00 7.19
C LYS A 187 17.44 -8.85 7.30
N GLN A 188 17.52 -10.04 6.71
CA GLN A 188 16.47 -11.04 6.90
C GLN A 188 16.43 -11.47 8.37
N ILE A 189 15.20 -11.61 8.86
CA ILE A 189 14.90 -12.04 10.23
C ILE A 189 14.57 -13.52 10.19
N ASN A 190 15.24 -14.31 11.02
CA ASN A 190 14.94 -15.73 11.12
C ASN A 190 13.58 -15.94 11.81
N GLY A 191 12.85 -16.97 11.39
CA GLY A 191 11.54 -17.30 11.96
C GLY A 191 10.34 -16.56 11.34
N VAL A 192 10.56 -15.58 10.44
CA VAL A 192 9.46 -14.94 9.71
C VAL A 192 9.15 -15.67 8.41
N THR A 193 7.87 -15.68 8.03
CA THR A 193 7.42 -16.36 6.81
C THR A 193 7.74 -15.53 5.56
N ARG A 194 7.54 -14.21 5.64
CA ARG A 194 7.80 -13.26 4.55
C ARG A 194 8.40 -11.98 5.11
N GLN A 195 9.33 -11.39 4.36
CA GLN A 195 9.90 -10.09 4.68
C GLN A 195 10.27 -9.30 3.43
N TYR A 196 9.88 -8.03 3.41
CA TYR A 196 10.21 -7.05 2.36
C TYR A 196 10.69 -5.76 3.05
N GLY A 197 12.00 -5.54 3.03
CA GLY A 197 12.62 -4.45 3.78
C GLY A 197 12.36 -4.57 5.28
N CYS A 198 11.72 -3.56 5.88
CA CYS A 198 11.35 -3.57 7.30
C CYS A 198 9.95 -4.15 7.58
N MET A 199 9.20 -4.51 6.55
CA MET A 199 7.87 -5.12 6.68
C MET A 199 8.00 -6.64 6.69
N GLY A 200 7.31 -7.31 7.60
CA GLY A 200 7.32 -8.77 7.66
C GLY A 200 6.03 -9.37 8.18
N ALA A 201 5.90 -10.67 7.96
CA ALA A 201 4.76 -11.48 8.38
C ALA A 201 5.17 -12.85 8.88
N ILE A 202 4.44 -13.35 9.86
CA ILE A 202 4.57 -14.68 10.43
C ILE A 202 3.23 -15.38 10.28
N ASP A 203 3.20 -16.49 9.55
CA ASP A 203 2.01 -17.32 9.41
C ASP A 203 1.97 -18.40 10.47
N PHE A 204 0.80 -18.70 10.94
CA PHE A 204 0.50 -19.73 11.93
C PHE A 204 -0.56 -20.69 11.38
N GLU A 205 -0.63 -21.87 11.95
CA GLU A 205 -1.64 -22.88 11.55
C GLU A 205 -3.05 -22.45 11.97
N THR A 206 -3.18 -21.69 13.05
CA THR A 206 -4.48 -21.29 13.60
C THR A 206 -4.49 -19.82 14.07
N PRO A 207 -5.67 -19.17 14.02
CA PRO A 207 -5.83 -17.80 14.55
C PRO A 207 -5.44 -17.68 16.03
N ARG A 208 -5.67 -18.75 16.80
CA ARG A 208 -5.33 -18.77 18.23
C ARG A 208 -3.83 -18.67 18.48
N GLN A 209 -3.02 -19.33 17.64
CA GLN A 209 -1.56 -19.24 17.72
C GLN A 209 -1.11 -17.82 17.38
N SER A 210 -1.60 -17.23 16.29
CA SER A 210 -1.30 -15.84 15.92
C SER A 210 -1.59 -14.88 17.06
N LEU A 211 -2.81 -14.89 17.60
CA LEU A 211 -3.22 -14.01 18.71
C LEU A 211 -2.37 -14.23 19.98
N THR A 212 -1.97 -15.48 20.25
CA THR A 212 -1.10 -15.79 21.39
C THR A 212 0.29 -15.17 21.24
N VAL A 213 0.88 -15.29 20.05
CA VAL A 213 2.18 -14.70 19.74
C VAL A 213 2.10 -13.17 19.76
N ILE A 214 1.11 -12.57 19.10
CA ILE A 214 0.89 -11.12 19.11
C ILE A 214 0.82 -10.59 20.56
N LYS A 215 0.10 -11.28 21.43
CA LYS A 215 0.01 -10.90 22.84
C LYS A 215 1.35 -11.01 23.56
N LYS A 216 2.06 -12.13 23.40
CA LYS A 216 3.40 -12.36 23.99
C LYS A 216 4.38 -11.28 23.53
N MET A 217 4.43 -11.02 22.22
CA MET A 217 5.31 -10.00 21.65
C MET A 217 5.02 -8.61 22.22
N ARG A 218 3.75 -8.28 22.42
CA ARG A 218 3.37 -7.01 23.07
C ARG A 218 3.85 -6.91 24.52
N GLU A 219 3.81 -8.00 25.28
CA GLU A 219 4.37 -8.06 26.64
C GLU A 219 5.88 -7.84 26.66
N LEU A 220 6.57 -8.20 25.59
CA LEU A 220 8.00 -7.98 25.37
C LEU A 220 8.33 -6.60 24.77
N GLY A 221 7.31 -5.77 24.49
CA GLY A 221 7.49 -4.42 23.93
C GLY A 221 7.42 -4.33 22.40
N TYR A 222 7.15 -5.43 21.69
CA TYR A 222 6.97 -5.45 20.26
C TYR A 222 5.51 -5.36 19.86
N ILE A 223 5.18 -4.51 18.89
CA ILE A 223 3.82 -4.34 18.39
C ILE A 223 3.70 -5.09 17.07
N LEU A 224 2.96 -6.18 17.10
CA LEU A 224 2.51 -6.91 15.93
C LEU A 224 0.99 -6.74 15.82
N GLU A 225 0.49 -6.78 14.59
CA GLU A 225 -0.94 -6.73 14.29
C GLU A 225 -1.36 -8.01 13.54
N ASP A 226 -2.63 -8.36 13.58
CA ASP A 226 -3.18 -9.42 12.75
C ASP A 226 -3.31 -8.95 11.30
N GLY A 227 -2.89 -9.77 10.37
CA GLY A 227 -3.10 -9.56 8.93
C GLY A 227 -4.59 -9.65 8.63
N SER A 228 -5.16 -8.58 8.16
CA SER A 228 -6.56 -8.15 8.21
C SER A 228 -7.63 -9.14 7.76
N GLU A 229 -7.34 -10.08 6.90
CA GLU A 229 -8.32 -11.12 6.49
C GLU A 229 -7.88 -12.53 6.85
N ASN A 230 -6.59 -12.73 7.01
CA ASN A 230 -6.05 -14.00 7.47
C ASN A 230 -5.65 -13.87 8.95
N VAL A 231 -6.61 -14.10 9.83
CA VAL A 231 -6.42 -14.09 11.29
C VAL A 231 -5.35 -15.08 11.79
N SER A 232 -4.75 -15.86 10.90
CA SER A 232 -3.62 -16.73 11.21
C SER A 232 -2.25 -16.12 10.91
N THR A 233 -2.20 -14.85 10.50
CA THR A 233 -0.97 -14.13 10.17
C THR A 233 -0.74 -12.97 11.11
N ALA A 234 0.44 -12.84 11.70
CA ALA A 234 0.88 -11.64 12.40
C ALA A 234 1.79 -10.81 11.49
N VAL A 235 1.51 -9.52 11.38
CA VAL A 235 2.28 -8.58 10.57
C VAL A 235 3.00 -7.56 11.44
N PHE A 236 4.15 -7.07 10.97
CA PHE A 236 4.93 -6.04 11.64
C PHE A 236 5.66 -5.14 10.66
N CYS A 237 6.09 -3.98 11.16
CA CYS A 237 6.95 -3.07 10.43
C CYS A 237 8.00 -2.51 11.40
N LEU A 238 9.26 -2.90 11.21
CA LEU A 238 10.35 -2.47 12.07
C LEU A 238 10.73 -1.00 11.81
N PRO A 239 11.22 -0.29 12.83
CA PRO A 239 11.84 1.01 12.64
C PRO A 239 13.12 0.92 11.78
N TYR A 240 13.41 1.93 10.97
CA TYR A 240 14.63 1.96 10.12
C TYR A 240 15.94 1.86 10.91
N ILE A 241 15.95 2.38 12.13
CA ILE A 241 17.11 2.35 13.03
C ILE A 241 17.29 1.02 13.75
N PHE A 242 16.31 0.11 13.64
CA PHE A 242 16.37 -1.22 14.27
C PHE A 242 17.21 -2.15 13.39
N LYS A 243 18.48 -2.30 13.73
CA LYS A 243 19.47 -3.08 12.95
C LYS A 243 19.89 -4.37 13.63
N ASP A 244 19.66 -4.52 14.93
CA ASP A 244 19.89 -5.77 15.68
C ASP A 244 18.55 -6.50 15.87
N HIS A 245 18.44 -7.65 15.25
CA HIS A 245 17.22 -8.46 15.23
C HIS A 245 17.25 -9.63 16.21
N ASN A 246 18.37 -9.84 16.93
CA ASN A 246 18.55 -11.04 17.77
C ASN A 246 17.46 -11.17 18.84
N GLU A 247 17.17 -10.10 19.58
CA GLU A 247 16.12 -10.14 20.60
C GLU A 247 14.72 -10.38 20.00
N PHE A 248 14.46 -9.84 18.82
CA PHE A 248 13.19 -10.05 18.10
C PHE A 248 13.09 -11.50 17.60
N GLU A 249 14.17 -12.05 17.03
CA GLU A 249 14.24 -13.45 16.58
C GLU A 249 14.06 -14.44 17.72
N GLU A 250 14.64 -14.19 18.90
CA GLU A 250 14.46 -15.01 20.09
C GLU A 250 13.03 -14.91 20.67
N ALA A 251 12.32 -13.82 20.40
CA ALA A 251 10.98 -13.58 20.93
C ALA A 251 9.88 -14.25 20.10
N ILE A 252 10.10 -14.41 18.78
CA ILE A 252 9.14 -15.07 17.87
C ILE A 252 9.20 -16.58 18.06
#